data_95069317d5c36311d34b9ca24afb7ddb
#
_entry.id   95069317d5c36311d34b9ca24afb7ddb
#
_cell.length_a   1.000
_cell.length_b   1.000
_cell.length_c   1.000
_cell.angle_alpha   90.00
_cell.angle_beta   90.00
_cell.angle_gamma   90.00
#
_symmetry.space_group_name_H-M   'P 1'
#
loop_
_entity.id
_entity.type
_entity.pdbx_description
1 polymer ?
#
loop_
_entity_poly.entity_id
_entity_poly.type
_entity_poly.pdbx_seq_one_letter_code
_entity_poly.pdbx_strand_id
1 'polypeptide(L)'
;MIFLILLLLSATVLIFFIFKSLEENVVYFFSPTEIYDKPNISFNKKIRIGGLVKENSLSKSQQSIKFIITDLKNEIIVSYDGLVPNLFSEGKGVIAEGQLKDKKYFIANKILAKHDENYMPPEVSAILEKSN
;
A
#
# COMPACT_ATOMS: atom_id res chain seq x y z
N MET A 1 6.03 5.45 49.05
CA MET A 1 4.74 5.68 48.36
C MET A 1 4.90 6.59 47.14
N ILE A 2 5.44 7.77 47.33
CA ILE A 2 5.65 8.73 46.23
C ILE A 2 6.54 8.14 45.12
N PHE A 3 7.57 7.39 45.51
CA PHE A 3 8.48 6.76 44.58
C PHE A 3 7.81 5.75 43.67
N LEU A 4 6.88 4.96 44.20
CA LEU A 4 6.10 3.99 43.45
C LEU A 4 5.15 4.69 42.47
N ILE A 5 4.53 5.78 42.91
CA ILE A 5 3.62 6.56 42.05
C ILE A 5 4.38 7.18 40.89
N LEU A 6 5.55 7.74 41.11
CA LEU A 6 6.40 8.31 40.08
C LEU A 6 6.88 7.24 39.07
N LEU A 7 7.19 6.05 39.57
CA LEU A 7 7.63 4.95 38.72
C LEU A 7 6.48 4.47 37.82
N LEU A 8 5.28 4.34 38.36
CA LEU A 8 4.09 3.98 37.59
C LEU A 8 3.74 5.03 36.57
N LEU A 9 3.83 6.29 36.93
CA LEU A 9 3.58 7.40 36.03
C LEU A 9 4.56 7.39 34.84
N SER A 10 5.85 7.22 35.13
CA SER A 10 6.87 7.18 34.07
C SER A 10 6.67 5.99 33.14
N ALA A 11 6.31 4.83 33.69
CA ALA A 11 6.01 3.63 32.90
C ALA A 11 4.83 3.85 31.98
N THR A 12 3.76 4.49 32.48
CA THR A 12 2.58 4.81 31.67
C THR A 12 2.93 5.74 30.51
N VAL A 13 3.73 6.77 30.76
CA VAL A 13 4.16 7.71 29.73
C VAL A 13 5.00 7.01 28.67
N LEU A 14 5.93 6.14 29.08
CA LEU A 14 6.74 5.37 28.12
C LEU A 14 5.89 4.46 27.26
N ILE A 15 4.94 3.75 27.84
CA ILE A 15 4.03 2.88 27.11
C ILE A 15 3.20 3.69 26.11
N PHE A 16 2.72 4.85 26.50
CA PHE A 16 1.96 5.75 25.62
C PHE A 16 2.79 6.16 24.40
N PHE A 17 4.05 6.55 24.61
CA PHE A 17 4.92 6.95 23.51
C PHE A 17 5.24 5.77 22.58
N ILE A 18 5.41 4.57 23.14
CA ILE A 18 5.66 3.37 22.35
C ILE A 18 4.46 3.08 21.43
N PHE A 19 3.24 3.10 21.97
CA PHE A 19 2.03 2.87 21.17
C PHE A 19 1.86 3.92 20.10
N LYS A 20 2.09 5.17 20.43
CA LYS A 20 1.98 6.28 19.45
C LYS A 20 3.01 6.13 18.32
N SER A 21 4.23 5.75 18.65
CA SER A 21 5.27 5.53 17.67
C SER A 21 4.94 4.37 16.75
N LEU A 22 4.36 3.31 17.28
CA LEU A 22 3.92 2.17 16.47
C LEU A 22 2.79 2.55 15.52
N GLU A 23 1.83 3.35 15.97
CA GLU A 23 0.76 3.82 15.09
C GLU A 23 1.29 4.62 13.90
N GLU A 24 2.26 5.49 14.14
CA GLU A 24 2.84 6.31 13.07
C GLU A 24 3.63 5.49 12.06
N ASN A 25 4.17 4.36 12.48
CA ASN A 25 5.03 3.52 11.63
C ASN A 25 4.27 2.37 10.97
N VAL A 26 3.01 2.14 11.30
CA VAL A 26 2.20 1.10 10.67
C VAL A 26 1.74 1.59 9.30
N VAL A 27 2.09 0.82 8.27
CA VAL A 27 1.64 1.10 6.90
C VAL A 27 0.59 0.04 6.55
N TYR A 28 -0.65 0.48 6.36
CA TYR A 28 -1.75 -0.42 6.04
C TYR A 28 -1.68 -0.85 4.57
N PHE A 29 -2.06 -2.10 4.33
CA PHE A 29 -2.10 -2.70 3.00
C PHE A 29 -3.55 -2.82 2.54
N PHE A 30 -3.83 -2.34 1.33
CA PHE A 30 -5.17 -2.37 0.75
C PHE A 30 -5.13 -2.92 -0.68
N SER A 31 -6.22 -3.57 -1.07
CA SER A 31 -6.50 -3.82 -2.48
C SER A 31 -7.30 -2.64 -3.06
N PRO A 32 -7.37 -2.51 -4.39
CA PRO A 32 -8.23 -1.48 -5.00
C PRO A 32 -9.69 -1.56 -4.55
N THR A 33 -10.24 -2.76 -4.42
CA THR A 33 -11.62 -2.94 -3.95
C THR A 33 -11.80 -2.44 -2.52
N GLU A 34 -10.85 -2.71 -1.64
CA GLU A 34 -10.92 -2.23 -0.25
C GLU A 34 -10.92 -0.71 -0.16
N ILE A 35 -10.16 -0.05 -1.04
CA ILE A 35 -10.14 1.42 -1.07
C ILE A 35 -11.49 1.97 -1.50
N TYR A 36 -12.13 1.36 -2.50
CA TYR A 36 -13.46 1.78 -2.93
C TYR A 36 -14.50 1.57 -1.84
N ASP A 37 -14.40 0.47 -1.10
CA ASP A 37 -15.39 0.10 -0.09
C ASP A 37 -15.26 0.87 1.21
N LYS A 38 -14.09 1.45 1.49
CA LYS A 38 -13.88 2.19 2.73
C LYS A 38 -14.18 3.67 2.56
N PRO A 39 -15.19 4.20 3.27
CA PRO A 39 -15.56 5.61 3.12
C PRO A 39 -14.60 6.58 3.82
N ASN A 40 -13.81 6.12 4.78
CA ASN A 40 -13.02 6.98 5.66
C ASN A 40 -11.51 6.80 5.50
N ILE A 41 -11.03 6.51 4.29
CA ILE A 41 -9.59 6.44 4.05
C ILE A 41 -8.99 7.83 4.08
N SER A 42 -7.94 7.99 4.89
CA SER A 42 -7.21 9.25 4.95
C SER A 42 -6.28 9.37 3.73
N PHE A 43 -6.42 10.46 2.99
CA PHE A 43 -5.56 10.72 1.84
C PHE A 43 -4.15 11.16 2.23
N ASN A 44 -3.95 11.53 3.49
CA ASN A 44 -2.66 12.03 3.96
C ASN A 44 -1.76 10.94 4.57
N LYS A 45 -2.27 9.74 4.75
CA LYS A 45 -1.50 8.65 5.34
C LYS A 45 -0.82 7.82 4.27
N LYS A 46 0.40 7.36 4.58
CA LYS A 46 1.11 6.42 3.74
C LYS A 46 0.44 5.05 3.82
N ILE A 47 0.10 4.50 2.68
CA ILE A 47 -0.50 3.17 2.58
C ILE A 47 0.18 2.39 1.46
N ARG A 48 -0.05 1.09 1.44
CA ARG A 48 0.39 0.20 0.37
C ARG A 48 -0.81 -0.33 -0.38
N ILE A 49 -0.72 -0.32 -1.69
CA ILE A 49 -1.73 -0.90 -2.56
C ILE A 49 -1.07 -2.05 -3.32
N GLY A 50 -1.69 -3.22 -3.27
CA GLY A 50 -1.20 -4.39 -3.97
C GLY A 50 -2.21 -4.94 -4.95
N GLY A 51 -1.71 -5.56 -6.00
CA GLY A 51 -2.52 -6.18 -7.02
C GLY A 51 -1.67 -6.51 -8.23
N LEU A 52 -2.32 -6.60 -9.38
CA LEU A 52 -1.65 -6.85 -10.65
C LEU A 52 -1.54 -5.58 -11.45
N VAL A 53 -0.44 -5.44 -12.19
CA VAL A 53 -0.32 -4.35 -13.17
C VAL A 53 -1.20 -4.71 -14.35
N LYS A 54 -2.21 -3.89 -14.62
CA LYS A 54 -3.15 -4.14 -15.72
C LYS A 54 -2.43 -4.07 -17.07
N GLU A 55 -2.72 -5.01 -17.94
CA GLU A 55 -2.14 -5.04 -19.28
C GLU A 55 -2.58 -3.82 -20.10
N ASN A 56 -1.65 -3.29 -20.88
CA ASN A 56 -1.84 -2.11 -21.73
C ASN A 56 -2.11 -0.82 -20.93
N SER A 57 -1.81 -0.83 -19.61
CA SER A 57 -1.99 0.37 -18.78
C SER A 57 -0.70 1.16 -18.57
N LEU A 58 0.45 0.54 -18.82
CA LEU A 58 1.75 1.16 -18.56
C LEU A 58 2.03 2.29 -19.56
N SER A 59 2.23 3.49 -19.03
CA SER A 59 2.59 4.66 -19.80
C SER A 59 3.86 5.28 -19.21
N LYS A 60 4.89 5.39 -20.03
CA LYS A 60 6.16 5.97 -19.61
C LYS A 60 6.30 7.38 -20.14
N SER A 61 6.66 8.31 -19.26
CA SER A 61 7.10 9.65 -19.67
C SER A 61 8.57 9.81 -19.28
N GLN A 62 9.14 10.99 -19.53
CA GLN A 62 10.59 11.18 -19.35
C GLN A 62 11.08 10.92 -17.92
N GLN A 63 10.26 11.21 -16.91
CA GLN A 63 10.67 11.09 -15.51
C GLN A 63 9.69 10.29 -14.66
N SER A 64 8.56 9.89 -15.23
CA SER A 64 7.53 9.21 -14.45
C SER A 64 6.88 8.10 -15.26
N ILE A 65 6.28 7.17 -14.52
CA ILE A 65 5.45 6.13 -15.13
C ILE A 65 4.06 6.19 -14.52
N LYS A 66 3.08 5.82 -15.33
CA LYS A 66 1.70 5.64 -14.88
C LYS A 66 1.24 4.25 -15.29
N PHE A 67 0.54 3.60 -14.38
CA PHE A 67 -0.02 2.29 -14.65
C PHE A 67 -1.24 2.08 -13.77
N ILE A 68 -1.97 1.02 -14.03
CA ILE A 68 -3.17 0.69 -13.26
C ILE A 68 -2.89 -0.58 -12.46
N ILE A 69 -3.18 -0.54 -11.17
CA ILE A 69 -3.20 -1.72 -10.31
C ILE A 69 -4.64 -2.20 -10.22
N THR A 70 -4.85 -3.46 -10.51
CA THR A 70 -6.18 -4.07 -10.47
C THR A 70 -6.18 -5.32 -9.58
N ASP A 71 -7.31 -5.54 -8.91
CA ASP A 71 -7.58 -6.79 -8.20
C ASP A 71 -8.64 -7.61 -8.94
N LEU A 72 -8.86 -7.30 -10.22
CA LEU A 72 -9.86 -7.90 -11.12
C LEU A 72 -11.31 -7.45 -10.86
N LYS A 73 -11.53 -6.66 -9.82
CA LYS A 73 -12.84 -6.03 -9.55
C LYS A 73 -12.79 -4.53 -9.72
N ASN A 74 -11.77 -3.90 -9.17
CA ASN A 74 -11.60 -2.46 -9.21
C ASN A 74 -10.18 -2.11 -9.63
N GLU A 75 -9.99 -0.87 -10.02
CA GLU A 75 -8.72 -0.40 -10.55
C GLU A 75 -8.35 0.93 -9.90
N ILE A 76 -7.04 1.14 -9.71
CA ILE A 76 -6.50 2.40 -9.22
C ILE A 76 -5.36 2.82 -10.13
N ILE A 77 -5.38 4.07 -10.56
CA ILE A 77 -4.30 4.65 -11.35
C ILE A 77 -3.15 5.02 -10.41
N VAL A 78 -1.94 4.56 -10.74
CA VAL A 78 -0.75 4.83 -9.95
C VAL A 78 0.23 5.65 -10.76
N SER A 79 0.72 6.72 -10.17
CA SER A 79 1.80 7.54 -10.73
C SER A 79 3.05 7.38 -9.87
N TYR A 80 4.18 7.15 -10.50
CA TYR A 80 5.45 6.94 -9.82
C TYR A 80 6.57 7.65 -10.54
N ASP A 81 7.33 8.45 -9.79
CA ASP A 81 8.52 9.14 -10.29
C ASP A 81 9.75 8.43 -9.74
N GLY A 82 10.55 7.82 -10.62
CA GLY A 82 11.75 7.13 -10.20
C GLY A 82 12.05 5.90 -11.05
N LEU A 83 13.04 5.16 -10.62
CA LEU A 83 13.47 3.95 -11.31
C LEU A 83 12.56 2.77 -10.95
N VAL A 84 12.11 2.09 -11.99
CA VAL A 84 11.22 0.93 -11.83
C VAL A 84 12.06 -0.31 -11.52
N PRO A 85 11.62 -1.19 -10.60
CA PRO A 85 12.32 -2.46 -10.38
C PRO A 85 12.40 -3.31 -11.65
N ASN A 86 13.48 -4.09 -11.77
CA ASN A 86 13.71 -4.91 -12.96
C ASN A 86 12.60 -5.93 -13.23
N LEU A 87 11.93 -6.38 -12.17
CA LEU A 87 10.86 -7.38 -12.29
C LEU A 87 9.47 -6.78 -12.51
N PHE A 88 9.40 -5.45 -12.59
CA PHE A 88 8.13 -4.76 -12.82
C PHE A 88 7.70 -4.97 -14.28
N SER A 89 6.52 -5.51 -14.48
CA SER A 89 5.94 -5.67 -15.82
C SER A 89 4.43 -5.83 -15.73
N GLU A 90 3.76 -5.56 -16.85
CA GLU A 90 2.32 -5.76 -16.95
C GLU A 90 1.94 -7.21 -16.73
N GLY A 91 0.80 -7.42 -16.08
CA GLY A 91 0.29 -8.75 -15.76
C GLY A 91 0.89 -9.39 -14.52
N LYS A 92 1.87 -8.77 -13.89
CA LYS A 92 2.54 -9.31 -12.70
C LYS A 92 2.14 -8.58 -11.44
N GLY A 93 2.39 -9.23 -10.29
CA GLY A 93 2.11 -8.66 -8.98
C GLY A 93 3.01 -7.48 -8.64
N VAL A 94 2.43 -6.48 -8.01
CA VAL A 94 3.14 -5.26 -7.62
C VAL A 94 2.55 -4.73 -6.32
N ILE A 95 3.40 -4.09 -5.53
CA ILE A 95 2.98 -3.34 -4.35
C ILE A 95 3.50 -1.91 -4.51
N ALA A 96 2.59 -0.95 -4.46
CA ALA A 96 2.92 0.47 -4.50
C ALA A 96 2.72 1.07 -3.11
N GLU A 97 3.72 1.80 -2.64
CA GLU A 97 3.68 2.48 -1.35
C GLU A 97 3.65 3.98 -1.59
N GLY A 98 2.73 4.68 -0.95
CA GLY A 98 2.57 6.11 -1.11
C GLY A 98 1.28 6.62 -0.52
N GLN A 99 0.67 7.60 -1.16
CA GLN A 99 -0.54 8.26 -0.68
C GLN A 99 -1.60 8.35 -1.77
N LEU A 100 -2.86 8.22 -1.37
CA LEU A 100 -3.98 8.47 -2.25
C LEU A 100 -4.13 9.97 -2.50
N LYS A 101 -4.28 10.36 -3.76
CA LYS A 101 -4.67 11.70 -4.13
C LYS A 101 -6.18 11.82 -4.18
N ASP A 102 -6.86 10.79 -4.68
CA ASP A 102 -8.30 10.59 -4.58
C ASP A 102 -8.59 9.10 -4.59
N LYS A 103 -9.85 8.69 -4.63
CA LYS A 103 -10.21 7.26 -4.57
C LYS A 103 -9.75 6.46 -5.78
N LYS A 104 -9.43 7.10 -6.88
CA LYS A 104 -9.01 6.45 -8.12
C LYS A 104 -7.57 6.74 -8.50
N TYR A 105 -6.89 7.61 -7.77
CA TYR A 105 -5.55 8.07 -8.11
C TYR A 105 -4.62 7.96 -6.91
N PHE A 106 -3.50 7.28 -7.12
CA PHE A 106 -2.51 7.02 -6.08
C PHE A 106 -1.15 7.52 -6.53
N ILE A 107 -0.46 8.25 -5.66
CA ILE A 107 0.90 8.71 -5.93
C ILE A 107 1.86 7.82 -5.15
N ALA A 108 2.65 7.03 -5.86
CA ALA A 108 3.59 6.10 -5.25
C ALA A 108 4.93 6.77 -5.01
N ASN A 109 5.51 6.51 -3.86
CA ASN A 109 6.87 6.88 -3.52
C ASN A 109 7.83 5.72 -3.74
N LYS A 110 7.31 4.49 -3.72
CA LYS A 110 8.10 3.28 -3.84
C LYS A 110 7.26 2.19 -4.49
N ILE A 111 7.88 1.41 -5.37
CA ILE A 111 7.25 0.27 -6.02
C ILE A 111 8.07 -0.97 -5.74
N LEU A 112 7.40 -2.04 -5.34
CA LEU A 112 8.00 -3.33 -5.05
C LEU A 112 7.44 -4.36 -6.02
N ALA A 113 8.31 -4.96 -6.83
CA ALA A 113 7.95 -6.10 -7.67
C ALA A 113 8.54 -7.35 -7.03
N LYS A 114 7.77 -8.44 -7.03
CA LYS A 114 8.19 -9.67 -6.37
C LYS A 114 9.08 -10.50 -7.29
N HIS A 115 10.08 -11.15 -6.69
CA HIS A 115 10.98 -12.05 -7.40
C HIS A 115 10.30 -13.34 -7.82
N ASP A 116 9.32 -13.80 -7.05
CA ASP A 116 8.62 -15.04 -7.30
C ASP A 116 7.48 -14.77 -8.27
N GLU A 117 7.56 -15.35 -9.46
CA GLU A 117 6.50 -15.21 -10.47
C GLU A 117 5.18 -15.80 -10.01
N ASN A 118 5.24 -16.75 -9.09
CA ASN A 118 4.05 -17.38 -8.52
C ASN A 118 3.55 -16.67 -7.27
N TYR A 119 4.28 -15.67 -6.79
CA TYR A 119 3.86 -14.95 -5.60
C TYR A 119 2.71 -14.01 -5.93
N MET A 120 1.69 -14.11 -5.10
CA MET A 120 0.55 -13.21 -5.19
C MET A 120 0.10 -12.87 -3.78
N PRO A 121 -0.24 -11.61 -3.46
CA PRO A 121 -0.82 -11.30 -2.16
C PRO A 121 -2.05 -12.17 -1.91
N PRO A 122 -2.31 -12.62 -0.67
CA PRO A 122 -3.45 -13.50 -0.39
C PRO A 122 -4.79 -12.97 -0.88
N GLU A 123 -4.99 -11.67 -0.82
CA GLU A 123 -6.22 -11.01 -1.28
C GLU A 123 -6.43 -11.19 -2.78
N VAL A 124 -5.37 -11.00 -3.56
CA VAL A 124 -5.43 -11.14 -5.02
C VAL A 124 -5.56 -12.60 -5.41
N SER A 125 -4.81 -13.47 -4.75
CA SER A 125 -4.88 -14.92 -4.99
C SER A 125 -6.29 -15.47 -4.78
N ALA A 126 -6.95 -15.05 -3.69
CA ALA A 126 -8.31 -15.45 -3.39
C ALA A 126 -9.30 -15.01 -4.47
N ILE A 127 -9.12 -13.81 -5.00
CA ILE A 127 -9.98 -13.27 -6.07
C ILE A 127 -9.77 -14.05 -7.38
N LEU A 128 -8.52 -14.37 -7.71
CA LEU A 128 -8.21 -15.15 -8.91
C LEU A 128 -8.79 -16.56 -8.86
N GLU A 129 -8.75 -17.19 -7.70
CA GLU A 129 -9.37 -18.51 -7.51
C GLU A 129 -10.88 -18.46 -7.71
N LYS A 130 -11.53 -17.39 -7.27
CA LYS A 130 -12.98 -17.21 -7.43
C LYS A 130 -13.39 -16.91 -8.87
N SER A 131 -12.51 -16.30 -9.66
CA SER A 131 -12.83 -15.93 -11.04
C SER A 131 -12.61 -17.07 -12.03
N ASN A 132 -11.98 -18.16 -11.61
CA ASN A 132 -11.82 -19.38 -12.37
C ASN A 132 -12.90 -20.40 -11.94
#